data_f38562e4f5c6c96d7f0cd9aaf09274a5
#
_entry.id   f38562e4f5c6c96d7f0cd9aaf09274a5
#
_cell.length_a   1.000
_cell.length_b   1.000
_cell.length_c   1.000
_cell.angle_alpha   90.00
_cell.angle_beta   90.00
_cell.angle_gamma   90.00
#
_symmetry.space_group_name_H-M   'P 1'
#
loop_
_entity.id
_entity.type
_entity.pdbx_description
1 polymer ?
#
loop_
_entity_poly.entity_id
_entity_poly.type
_entity_poly.pdbx_seq_one_letter_code
_entity_poly.pdbx_strand_id
1 'polypeptide(L)'
;MSAALAGVDSITTTPFDKAYKEPDDFSERIARNQQLLLKEESHLNRITDPAAGSYYVETLTVSIAEQAWKLFLEVEEKGGFYKAVKEGFVQNQVNASAETRHRNVARRKEILLGTNQYPNFNEVASDKIVNGEACGCGCGKHEGGHHCEPEFPVLNNKRAASDFETLRLATELSLIHI
;
A
#
# COMPACT_ATOMS: atom_id res chain seq x y z
N MET A 1 -1.67 -4.12 -14.57
CA MET A 1 -2.74 -4.30 -15.58
C MET A 1 -3.64 -3.08 -15.68
N SER A 2 -4.35 -2.64 -14.64
CA SER A 2 -5.22 -1.44 -14.69
C SER A 2 -4.50 -0.18 -15.19
N ALA A 3 -3.29 0.07 -14.76
CA ALA A 3 -2.48 1.20 -15.26
C ALA A 3 -2.18 1.09 -16.76
N ALA A 4 -1.87 -0.12 -17.25
CA ALA A 4 -1.64 -0.33 -18.68
C ALA A 4 -2.90 -0.11 -19.52
N LEU A 5 -4.07 -0.54 -19.01
CA LEU A 5 -5.37 -0.28 -19.65
C LEU A 5 -5.76 1.19 -19.62
N ALA A 6 -5.37 1.92 -18.57
CA ALA A 6 -5.60 3.36 -18.47
C ALA A 6 -4.66 4.20 -19.35
N GLY A 7 -3.71 3.59 -20.05
CA GLY A 7 -2.82 4.27 -20.98
C GLY A 7 -1.80 5.20 -20.31
N VAL A 8 -1.30 4.85 -19.12
CA VAL A 8 -0.27 5.65 -18.44
C VAL A 8 1.05 5.66 -19.20
N ASP A 9 1.79 6.76 -19.14
CA ASP A 9 3.06 6.95 -19.85
C ASP A 9 4.18 6.05 -19.32
N SER A 10 4.16 5.73 -18.04
CA SER A 10 5.16 4.87 -17.39
C SER A 10 4.57 4.05 -16.25
N ILE A 11 5.14 2.86 -16.03
CA ILE A 11 4.74 1.95 -14.95
C ILE A 11 6.00 1.53 -14.19
N THR A 12 5.97 1.70 -12.88
CA THR A 12 6.97 1.15 -11.97
C THR A 12 6.28 0.16 -11.04
N THR A 13 6.75 -1.09 -11.03
CA THR A 13 6.19 -2.15 -10.19
C THR A 13 7.15 -2.44 -9.04
N THR A 14 6.65 -2.35 -7.82
CA THR A 14 7.39 -2.72 -6.62
C THR A 14 7.40 -4.24 -6.46
N PRO A 15 8.52 -4.85 -6.00
CA PRO A 15 8.55 -6.26 -5.64
C PRO A 15 7.46 -6.61 -4.62
N PHE A 16 6.87 -7.79 -4.75
CA PHE A 16 5.71 -8.21 -3.96
C PHE A 16 6.01 -8.36 -2.46
N ASP A 17 7.26 -8.61 -2.12
CA ASP A 17 7.73 -8.87 -0.76
C ASP A 17 8.24 -7.62 -0.02
N LYS A 18 8.39 -6.49 -0.72
CA LYS A 18 8.91 -5.24 -0.13
C LYS A 18 8.15 -4.74 1.11
N ALA A 19 6.89 -5.14 1.27
CA ALA A 19 6.08 -4.70 2.40
C ALA A 19 6.45 -5.38 3.73
N TYR A 20 7.15 -6.54 3.70
CA TYR A 20 7.43 -7.34 4.89
C TYR A 20 8.86 -7.86 5.00
N LYS A 21 9.65 -7.78 3.94
CA LYS A 21 11.09 -8.12 3.96
C LYS A 21 11.85 -7.27 2.93
N GLU A 22 13.16 -7.33 2.97
CA GLU A 22 14.01 -6.76 1.92
C GLU A 22 13.84 -7.61 0.64
N PRO A 23 13.58 -7.00 -0.52
CA PRO A 23 13.43 -7.72 -1.79
C PRO A 23 14.68 -8.54 -2.16
N ASP A 24 14.45 -9.69 -2.78
CA ASP A 24 15.48 -10.53 -3.34
C ASP A 24 15.48 -10.52 -4.89
N ASP A 25 16.52 -11.09 -5.49
CA ASP A 25 16.67 -11.15 -6.95
C ASP A 25 15.46 -11.78 -7.66
N PHE A 26 14.79 -12.73 -7.00
CA PHE A 26 13.61 -13.38 -7.54
C PHE A 26 12.41 -12.43 -7.58
N SER A 27 12.12 -11.75 -6.46
CA SER A 27 10.99 -10.83 -6.38
C SER A 27 11.18 -9.59 -7.28
N GLU A 28 12.41 -9.08 -7.38
CA GLU A 28 12.75 -8.00 -8.30
C GLU A 28 12.60 -8.42 -9.77
N ARG A 29 13.03 -9.62 -10.11
CA ARG A 29 12.87 -10.17 -11.47
C ARG A 29 11.38 -10.30 -11.83
N ILE A 30 10.55 -10.78 -10.92
CA ILE A 30 9.10 -10.88 -11.14
C ILE A 30 8.49 -9.50 -11.38
N ALA A 31 8.82 -8.50 -10.56
CA ALA A 31 8.32 -7.15 -10.71
C ALA A 31 8.68 -6.53 -12.08
N ARG A 32 9.92 -6.73 -12.52
CA ARG A 32 10.39 -6.26 -13.83
C ARG A 32 9.73 -7.00 -14.99
N ASN A 33 9.67 -8.32 -14.92
CA ASN A 33 9.10 -9.15 -15.99
C ASN A 33 7.59 -8.95 -16.13
N GLN A 34 6.87 -8.65 -15.06
CA GLN A 34 5.43 -8.38 -15.10
C GLN A 34 5.09 -7.26 -16.10
N GLN A 35 5.89 -6.20 -16.14
CA GLN A 35 5.68 -5.09 -17.08
C GLN A 35 5.94 -5.52 -18.53
N LEU A 36 7.00 -6.33 -18.74
CA LEU A 36 7.33 -6.86 -20.06
C LEU A 36 6.25 -7.80 -20.59
N LEU A 37 5.70 -8.66 -19.73
CA LEU A 37 4.57 -9.56 -20.10
C LEU A 37 3.33 -8.76 -20.53
N LEU A 38 2.98 -7.69 -19.81
CA LEU A 38 1.85 -6.82 -20.18
C LEU A 38 2.06 -6.15 -21.54
N LYS A 39 3.31 -5.81 -21.88
CA LYS A 39 3.66 -5.17 -23.14
C LYS A 39 3.81 -6.18 -24.28
N GLU A 40 4.65 -7.20 -24.11
CA GLU A 40 5.11 -8.06 -25.21
C GLU A 40 4.17 -9.26 -25.48
N GLU A 41 3.54 -9.81 -24.42
CA GLU A 41 2.66 -10.97 -24.56
C GLU A 41 1.18 -10.57 -24.57
N SER A 42 0.77 -9.70 -23.64
CA SER A 42 -0.64 -9.24 -23.56
C SER A 42 -0.96 -8.11 -24.52
N HIS A 43 0.05 -7.44 -25.09
CA HIS A 43 -0.06 -6.35 -26.04
C HIS A 43 -0.96 -5.18 -25.58
N LEU A 44 -1.07 -4.95 -24.27
CA LEU A 44 -1.95 -3.92 -23.72
C LEU A 44 -1.52 -2.49 -24.08
N ASN A 45 -0.30 -2.30 -24.54
CA ASN A 45 0.21 -1.04 -25.05
C ASN A 45 -0.33 -0.68 -26.46
N ARG A 46 -1.02 -1.60 -27.14
CA ARG A 46 -1.58 -1.37 -28.47
C ARG A 46 -3.03 -0.91 -28.47
N ILE A 47 -3.66 -0.88 -27.32
CA ILE A 47 -5.06 -0.53 -27.15
C ILE A 47 -5.12 0.85 -26.51
N THR A 48 -5.83 1.77 -27.13
CA THR A 48 -6.06 3.12 -26.58
C THR A 48 -7.47 3.17 -26.02
N ASP A 49 -7.58 3.54 -24.74
CA ASP A 49 -8.84 3.70 -24.02
C ASP A 49 -9.87 2.57 -24.24
N PRO A 50 -9.57 1.33 -23.82
CA PRO A 50 -10.43 0.19 -24.06
C PRO A 50 -11.77 0.26 -23.31
N ALA A 51 -11.92 1.18 -22.35
CA ALA A 51 -13.14 1.39 -21.58
C ALA A 51 -13.99 2.55 -22.09
N ALA A 52 -13.56 3.25 -23.15
CA ALA A 52 -14.28 4.37 -23.73
C ALA A 52 -15.74 3.99 -24.09
N GLY A 53 -16.67 4.87 -23.73
CA GLY A 53 -18.10 4.69 -23.99
C GLY A 53 -18.81 3.71 -23.05
N SER A 54 -18.13 3.14 -22.08
CA SER A 54 -18.77 2.38 -21.00
C SER A 54 -19.45 3.36 -20.03
N TYR A 55 -20.77 3.39 -19.99
CA TYR A 55 -21.53 4.30 -19.13
C TYR A 55 -21.12 4.22 -17.66
N TYR A 56 -20.84 3.02 -17.15
CA TYR A 56 -20.41 2.82 -15.78
C TYR A 56 -19.03 3.42 -15.53
N VAL A 57 -18.06 3.12 -16.39
CA VAL A 57 -16.67 3.60 -16.24
C VAL A 57 -16.61 5.12 -16.39
N GLU A 58 -17.30 5.69 -17.37
CA GLU A 58 -17.38 7.15 -17.57
C GLU A 58 -17.98 7.86 -16.36
N THR A 59 -19.12 7.38 -15.85
CA THR A 59 -19.77 7.94 -14.67
C THR A 59 -18.88 7.85 -13.43
N LEU A 60 -18.22 6.72 -13.22
CA LEU A 60 -17.31 6.52 -12.10
C LEU A 60 -16.08 7.45 -12.20
N THR A 61 -15.51 7.59 -13.40
CA THR A 61 -14.38 8.48 -13.66
C THR A 61 -14.72 9.94 -13.33
N VAL A 62 -15.86 10.42 -13.80
CA VAL A 62 -16.33 11.79 -13.49
C VAL A 62 -16.54 11.96 -11.99
N SER A 63 -17.21 11.02 -11.33
CA SER A 63 -17.47 11.08 -9.89
C SER A 63 -16.17 11.10 -9.06
N ILE A 64 -15.17 10.29 -9.43
CA ILE A 64 -13.85 10.29 -8.77
C ILE A 64 -13.14 11.62 -9.01
N ALA A 65 -13.16 12.13 -10.24
CA ALA A 65 -12.53 13.40 -10.59
C ALA A 65 -13.14 14.58 -9.81
N GLU A 66 -14.47 14.64 -9.68
CA GLU A 66 -15.15 15.66 -8.91
C GLU A 66 -14.78 15.64 -7.42
N GLN A 67 -14.68 14.44 -6.83
CA GLN A 67 -14.28 14.30 -5.43
C GLN A 67 -12.80 14.66 -5.22
N ALA A 68 -11.92 14.24 -6.12
CA ALA A 68 -10.51 14.60 -6.08
C ALA A 68 -10.33 16.13 -6.22
N TRP A 69 -11.11 16.76 -7.10
CA TRP A 69 -11.10 18.20 -7.28
C TRP A 69 -11.54 18.97 -6.02
N LYS A 70 -12.55 18.49 -5.31
CA LYS A 70 -12.97 19.09 -4.03
C LYS A 70 -11.85 19.03 -2.99
N LEU A 71 -11.21 17.87 -2.84
CA LEU A 71 -10.06 17.73 -1.92
C LEU A 71 -8.90 18.64 -2.32
N PHE A 72 -8.64 18.78 -3.61
CA PHE A 72 -7.62 19.70 -4.11
C PHE A 72 -7.92 21.15 -3.70
N LEU A 73 -9.16 21.62 -3.90
CA LEU A 73 -9.57 22.96 -3.51
C LEU A 73 -9.46 23.20 -1.99
N GLU A 74 -9.81 22.21 -1.16
CA GLU A 74 -9.64 22.27 0.29
C GLU A 74 -8.17 22.45 0.69
N VAL A 75 -7.24 21.80 -0.02
CA VAL A 75 -5.80 21.95 0.19
C VAL A 75 -5.33 23.37 -0.23
N GLU A 76 -5.82 23.86 -1.36
CA GLU A 76 -5.49 25.22 -1.84
C GLU A 76 -6.00 26.31 -0.88
N GLU A 77 -7.21 26.18 -0.34
CA GLU A 77 -7.78 27.09 0.65
C GLU A 77 -6.94 27.17 1.93
N LYS A 78 -6.23 26.09 2.29
CA LYS A 78 -5.28 26.07 3.42
C LYS A 78 -3.93 26.73 3.12
N GLY A 79 -3.75 27.25 1.92
CA GLY A 79 -2.52 27.92 1.49
C GLY A 79 -1.53 26.98 0.80
N GLY A 80 -2.05 25.94 0.14
CA GLY A 80 -1.31 25.00 -0.70
C GLY A 80 -0.83 23.75 0.05
N PHE A 81 -0.33 22.79 -0.72
CA PHE A 81 0.01 21.46 -0.25
C PHE A 81 1.07 21.46 0.88
N TYR A 82 2.14 22.25 0.74
CA TYR A 82 3.20 22.29 1.75
C TYR A 82 2.68 22.72 3.14
N LYS A 83 1.85 23.76 3.17
CA LYS A 83 1.26 24.25 4.40
C LYS A 83 0.28 23.24 5.00
N ALA A 84 -0.57 22.64 4.17
CA ALA A 84 -1.50 21.60 4.59
C ALA A 84 -0.79 20.37 5.18
N VAL A 85 0.36 19.96 4.62
CA VAL A 85 1.19 18.88 5.18
C VAL A 85 1.82 19.30 6.50
N LYS A 86 2.34 20.53 6.61
CA LYS A 86 2.93 21.04 7.85
C LYS A 86 1.91 21.13 8.99
N GLU A 87 0.69 21.50 8.69
CA GLU A 87 -0.44 21.57 9.63
C GLU A 87 -1.05 20.18 9.94
N GLY A 88 -0.62 19.11 9.24
CA GLY A 88 -1.10 17.76 9.43
C GLY A 88 -2.46 17.44 8.80
N PHE A 89 -3.01 18.33 7.97
CA PHE A 89 -4.31 18.12 7.33
C PHE A 89 -4.34 16.86 6.45
N VAL A 90 -3.32 16.71 5.60
CA VAL A 90 -3.22 15.55 4.69
C VAL A 90 -3.04 14.25 5.48
N GLN A 91 -2.17 14.27 6.49
CA GLN A 91 -1.92 13.11 7.34
C GLN A 91 -3.16 12.67 8.11
N ASN A 92 -3.95 13.61 8.62
CA ASN A 92 -5.19 13.32 9.34
C ASN A 92 -6.22 12.64 8.42
N GLN A 93 -6.38 13.08 7.17
CA GLN A 93 -7.28 12.47 6.20
C GLN A 93 -6.83 11.03 5.86
N VAL A 94 -5.54 10.84 5.61
CA VAL A 94 -4.98 9.52 5.31
C VAL A 94 -5.11 8.58 6.51
N ASN A 95 -4.80 9.05 7.72
CA ASN A 95 -4.90 8.26 8.95
C ASN A 95 -6.36 7.85 9.26
N ALA A 96 -7.33 8.73 9.03
CA ALA A 96 -8.76 8.41 9.20
C ALA A 96 -9.22 7.32 8.21
N SER A 97 -8.75 7.39 6.97
CA SER A 97 -9.01 6.35 5.95
C SER A 97 -8.36 5.03 6.33
N ALA A 98 -7.10 5.06 6.77
CA ALA A 98 -6.35 3.90 7.23
C ALA A 98 -7.04 3.22 8.43
N GLU A 99 -7.49 3.98 9.43
CA GLU A 99 -8.20 3.46 10.59
C GLU A 99 -9.52 2.77 10.19
N THR A 100 -10.26 3.38 9.27
CA THR A 100 -11.48 2.78 8.73
C THR A 100 -11.20 1.46 8.02
N ARG A 101 -10.14 1.40 7.23
CA ARG A 101 -9.68 0.18 6.56
C ARG A 101 -9.27 -0.90 7.57
N HIS A 102 -8.44 -0.57 8.55
CA HIS A 102 -8.05 -1.50 9.62
C HIS A 102 -9.25 -2.09 10.34
N ARG A 103 -10.24 -1.28 10.67
CA ARG A 103 -11.49 -1.71 11.28
C ARG A 103 -12.29 -2.66 10.37
N ASN A 104 -12.34 -2.38 9.08
CA ASN A 104 -13.03 -3.24 8.11
C ASN A 104 -12.31 -4.59 7.94
N VAL A 105 -10.99 -4.60 7.88
CA VAL A 105 -10.16 -5.82 7.82
C VAL A 105 -10.33 -6.64 9.10
N ALA A 106 -10.28 -6.01 10.28
CA ALA A 106 -10.48 -6.69 11.57
C ALA A 106 -11.87 -7.34 11.68
N ARG A 107 -12.90 -6.69 11.12
CA ARG A 107 -14.27 -7.19 11.09
C ARG A 107 -14.58 -8.12 9.91
N ARG A 108 -13.61 -8.46 9.09
CA ARG A 108 -13.75 -9.24 7.84
C ARG A 108 -14.74 -8.64 6.83
N LYS A 109 -14.99 -7.34 6.88
CA LYS A 109 -15.73 -6.62 5.83
C LYS A 109 -14.87 -6.40 4.59
N GLU A 110 -13.57 -6.23 4.78
CA GLU A 110 -12.56 -6.23 3.73
C GLU A 110 -11.72 -7.50 3.86
N ILE A 111 -11.68 -8.26 2.78
CA ILE A 111 -11.00 -9.57 2.76
C ILE A 111 -9.56 -9.37 2.27
N LEU A 112 -8.60 -9.75 3.12
CA LEU A 112 -7.20 -9.95 2.76
C LEU A 112 -6.95 -11.44 2.64
N LEU A 113 -6.93 -11.93 1.41
CA LEU A 113 -6.74 -13.35 1.11
C LEU A 113 -5.40 -13.84 1.66
N GLY A 114 -5.43 -14.97 2.36
CA GLY A 114 -4.25 -15.51 3.03
C GLY A 114 -3.95 -14.90 4.40
N THR A 115 -4.64 -13.83 4.79
CA THR A 115 -4.43 -13.12 6.06
C THR A 115 -5.63 -13.31 6.99
N ASN A 116 -6.73 -12.61 6.74
CA ASN A 116 -7.96 -12.71 7.54
C ASN A 116 -8.98 -13.70 6.97
N GLN A 117 -8.74 -14.20 5.76
CA GLN A 117 -9.54 -15.22 5.08
C GLN A 117 -8.63 -16.22 4.37
N TYR A 118 -8.93 -17.51 4.51
CA TYR A 118 -8.19 -18.62 3.91
C TYR A 118 -6.67 -18.57 4.16
N PRO A 119 -6.21 -18.50 5.43
CA PRO A 119 -4.77 -18.54 5.72
C PRO A 119 -4.18 -19.90 5.34
N ASN A 120 -2.91 -19.91 4.92
CA ASN A 120 -2.18 -21.14 4.71
C ASN A 120 -1.64 -21.66 6.05
N PHE A 121 -2.24 -22.71 6.60
CA PHE A 121 -1.87 -23.27 7.89
C PHE A 121 -0.49 -23.97 7.91
N ASN A 122 0.03 -24.35 6.75
CA ASN A 122 1.34 -25.00 6.61
C ASN A 122 2.49 -23.99 6.43
N GLU A 123 2.18 -22.71 6.37
CA GLU A 123 3.19 -21.66 6.21
C GLU A 123 3.78 -21.28 7.57
N VAL A 124 5.11 -21.24 7.66
CA VAL A 124 5.83 -20.73 8.84
C VAL A 124 6.06 -19.24 8.63
N ALA A 125 5.50 -18.41 9.51
CA ALA A 125 5.57 -16.96 9.39
C ALA A 125 6.89 -16.40 9.91
N SER A 126 7.48 -17.03 10.94
CA SER A 126 8.74 -16.61 11.58
C SER A 126 9.92 -16.54 10.61
N ASP A 127 9.94 -17.37 9.57
CA ASP A 127 11.03 -17.41 8.59
C ASP A 127 10.91 -16.30 7.52
N LYS A 128 9.74 -15.67 7.39
CA LYS A 128 9.42 -14.76 6.29
C LYS A 128 9.23 -13.31 6.72
N ILE A 129 8.80 -13.10 7.96
CA ILE A 129 8.50 -11.77 8.47
C ILE A 129 9.71 -11.26 9.22
N VAL A 130 10.48 -10.40 8.58
CA VAL A 130 11.51 -9.64 9.28
C VAL A 130 10.81 -8.44 9.94
N ASN A 131 10.67 -8.48 11.26
CA ASN A 131 10.20 -7.34 12.05
C ASN A 131 11.25 -6.23 11.99
N GLY A 132 11.32 -5.54 10.85
CA GLY A 132 11.99 -4.26 10.74
C GLY A 132 10.99 -3.22 11.23
N GLU A 133 11.16 -2.70 12.42
CA GLU A 133 10.58 -1.42 12.77
C GLU A 133 11.15 -0.41 11.79
N ALA A 134 10.42 -0.14 10.70
CA ALA A 134 10.76 0.94 9.81
C ALA A 134 10.58 2.22 10.61
N CYS A 135 11.69 2.86 10.98
CA CYS A 135 11.65 4.19 11.54
C CYS A 135 10.86 5.09 10.58
N GLY A 136 9.74 5.64 11.04
CA GLY A 136 8.87 6.50 10.23
C GLY A 136 9.50 7.82 9.77
N CYS A 137 10.77 8.05 10.09
CA CYS A 137 11.50 9.28 9.75
C CYS A 137 12.16 9.26 8.35
N GLY A 138 12.10 8.13 7.59
CA GLY A 138 12.77 8.05 6.27
C GLY A 138 14.30 8.16 6.31
N CYS A 139 14.90 8.32 7.48
CA CYS A 139 16.33 8.27 7.67
C CYS A 139 16.76 6.81 7.78
N GLY A 140 17.69 6.35 6.95
CA GLY A 140 18.21 4.99 6.97
C GLY A 140 18.64 4.53 8.36
N LYS A 141 18.90 3.24 8.55
CA LYS A 141 19.29 2.63 9.84
C LYS A 141 20.32 3.51 10.58
N HIS A 142 19.90 4.14 11.66
CA HIS A 142 20.81 4.81 12.58
C HIS A 142 21.30 3.81 13.64
N GLU A 143 22.55 3.41 13.52
CA GLU A 143 23.31 2.91 14.66
C GLU A 143 23.62 4.10 15.58
N GLY A 144 22.78 4.31 16.58
CA GLY A 144 22.99 5.35 17.59
C GLY A 144 21.73 6.18 17.83
N GLY A 145 21.18 6.08 19.01
CA GLY A 145 19.89 6.59 19.46
C GLY A 145 19.61 8.09 19.31
N HIS A 146 19.65 8.60 18.11
CA HIS A 146 19.12 9.93 17.80
C HIS A 146 17.63 9.83 17.51
N HIS A 147 16.80 10.25 18.46
CA HIS A 147 15.40 10.60 18.22
C HIS A 147 15.39 11.87 17.35
N CYS A 148 15.18 11.71 16.05
CA CYS A 148 14.78 12.85 15.22
C CYS A 148 13.30 13.11 15.53
N GLU A 149 13.00 14.24 16.17
CA GLU A 149 11.61 14.72 16.20
C GLU A 149 11.20 15.00 14.74
N PRO A 150 10.12 14.37 14.24
CA PRO A 150 9.69 14.61 12.88
C PRO A 150 9.23 16.06 12.73
N GLU A 151 9.78 16.77 11.76
CA GLU A 151 9.40 18.16 11.43
C GLU A 151 7.91 18.27 11.02
N PHE A 152 7.30 17.16 10.64
CA PHE A 152 5.91 17.06 10.18
C PHE A 152 5.14 15.97 10.96
N PRO A 153 3.82 16.12 11.12
CA PRO A 153 2.98 15.06 11.70
C PRO A 153 3.14 13.73 10.96
N VAL A 154 3.28 12.65 11.72
CA VAL A 154 3.62 11.33 11.18
C VAL A 154 2.40 10.63 10.60
N LEU A 155 2.58 9.97 9.46
CA LEU A 155 1.61 9.03 8.90
C LEU A 155 1.63 7.71 9.68
N ASN A 156 0.45 7.12 9.89
CA ASN A 156 0.34 5.77 10.43
C ASN A 156 0.63 4.75 9.33
N ASN A 157 1.87 4.26 9.28
CA ASN A 157 2.33 3.29 8.28
C ASN A 157 2.04 1.83 8.65
N LYS A 158 1.15 1.59 9.62
CA LYS A 158 0.79 0.24 10.03
C LYS A 158 0.14 -0.52 8.87
N ARG A 159 0.74 -1.66 8.48
CA ARG A 159 0.16 -2.54 7.46
C ARG A 159 -1.12 -3.20 7.98
N ALA A 160 -2.12 -3.36 7.10
CA ALA A 160 -3.40 -3.97 7.47
C ALA A 160 -3.28 -5.44 7.94
N ALA A 161 -2.21 -6.13 7.56
CA ALA A 161 -1.92 -7.51 7.96
C ALA A 161 -1.13 -7.62 9.29
N SER A 162 -0.52 -6.54 9.79
CA SER A 162 0.44 -6.59 10.90
C SER A 162 -0.11 -7.21 12.19
N ASP A 163 -1.36 -6.95 12.53
CA ASP A 163 -1.96 -7.52 13.74
C ASP A 163 -2.19 -9.02 13.61
N PHE A 164 -2.55 -9.51 12.43
CA PHE A 164 -2.70 -10.94 12.14
C PHE A 164 -1.35 -11.64 12.11
N GLU A 165 -0.32 -11.02 11.57
CA GLU A 165 1.05 -11.52 11.57
C GLU A 165 1.60 -11.66 13.00
N THR A 166 1.39 -10.65 13.85
CA THR A 166 1.79 -10.67 15.26
C THR A 166 1.09 -11.79 16.02
N LEU A 167 -0.23 -11.96 15.81
CA LEU A 167 -0.98 -13.05 16.44
C LEU A 167 -0.48 -14.42 15.97
N ARG A 168 -0.18 -14.57 14.69
CA ARG A 168 0.33 -15.80 14.12
C ARG A 168 1.70 -16.17 14.69
N LEU A 169 2.65 -15.21 14.73
CA LEU A 169 3.97 -15.40 15.33
C LEU A 169 3.86 -15.82 16.80
N ALA A 170 2.99 -15.18 17.57
CA ALA A 170 2.75 -15.57 18.97
C ALA A 170 2.19 -16.99 19.10
N THR A 171 1.34 -17.42 18.18
CA THR A 171 0.79 -18.78 18.14
C THR A 171 1.86 -19.81 17.77
N GLU A 172 2.68 -19.53 16.76
CA GLU A 172 3.80 -20.40 16.36
C GLU A 172 4.79 -20.60 17.51
N LEU A 173 5.17 -19.53 18.21
CA LEU A 173 6.05 -19.58 19.38
C LEU A 173 5.44 -20.39 20.53
N SER A 174 4.12 -20.32 20.75
CA SER A 174 3.46 -21.09 21.81
C SER A 174 3.41 -22.60 21.53
N LEU A 175 3.34 -22.98 20.24
CA LEU A 175 3.32 -24.40 19.82
C LEU A 175 4.69 -25.07 19.88
N ILE A 176 5.79 -24.31 19.89
CA ILE A 176 7.15 -24.87 20.05
C ILE A 176 7.41 -25.33 21.49
N HIS A 177 6.59 -24.90 22.44
CA HIS A 177 6.72 -25.27 23.87
C HIS A 177 5.77 -26.38 24.32
N ILE A 178 5.04 -27.03 23.42
CA ILE A 178 4.21 -28.21 23.65
C ILE A 178 4.88 -29.42 23.03
#